data_8d2f2465dc6b9e7c9b9f3555bdb52a76
#
_entry.id   8d2f2465dc6b9e7c9b9f3555bdb52a76
#
_cell.length_a   1.000
_cell.length_b   1.000
_cell.length_c   1.000
_cell.angle_alpha   90.00
_cell.angle_beta   90.00
_cell.angle_gamma   90.00
#
_symmetry.space_group_name_H-M   'P 1'
#
loop_
_entity.id
_entity.type
_entity.pdbx_description
1 polymer ?
#
loop_
_entity_poly.entity_id
_entity_poly.type
_entity_poly.pdbx_seq_one_letter_code
_entity_poly.pdbx_strand_id
1 'polypeptide(L)'
;MEEEIRKLLQENRADEAIARIGRFRAEGGPMDDRLFYLLGNAWRKKGDWQQAINNYLEAVHLNPDSPAAQALDIANEILAFYNKDMYNQ
;
A
#
# COMPACT_ATOMS: atom_id res chain seq x y z
N MET A 1 0.40 -3.70 -16.45
CA MET A 1 0.89 -2.91 -15.29
C MET A 1 0.78 -3.71 -13.99
N GLU A 2 -0.38 -4.20 -13.66
CA GLU A 2 -0.59 -4.90 -12.39
C GLU A 2 0.32 -6.13 -12.22
N GLU A 3 0.43 -6.97 -13.23
CA GLU A 3 1.28 -8.16 -13.17
C GLU A 3 2.74 -7.81 -13.01
N GLU A 4 3.18 -6.76 -13.67
CA GLU A 4 4.55 -6.26 -13.57
C GLU A 4 4.86 -5.85 -12.12
N ILE A 5 3.92 -5.14 -11.50
CA ILE A 5 4.09 -4.70 -10.11
C ILE A 5 4.10 -5.90 -9.17
N ARG A 6 3.19 -6.86 -9.36
CA ARG A 6 3.15 -8.06 -8.53
C ARG A 6 4.47 -8.82 -8.60
N LYS A 7 5.05 -8.92 -9.78
CA LYS A 7 6.33 -9.58 -9.97
C LYS A 7 7.45 -8.86 -9.22
N LEU A 8 7.49 -7.53 -9.33
CA LEU A 8 8.50 -6.73 -8.63
C LEU A 8 8.39 -6.96 -7.11
N LEU A 9 7.17 -7.00 -6.58
CA LEU A 9 6.97 -7.21 -5.16
C LEU A 9 7.40 -8.62 -4.73
N GLN A 10 7.14 -9.63 -5.55
CA GLN A 10 7.58 -11.00 -5.27
C GLN A 10 9.08 -11.12 -5.24
N GLU A 11 9.77 -10.28 -6.02
CA GLU A 11 11.22 -10.26 -6.08
C GLU A 11 11.86 -9.34 -5.04
N ASN A 12 11.06 -8.82 -4.10
CA ASN A 12 11.49 -7.89 -3.05
C ASN A 12 12.06 -6.58 -3.61
N ARG A 13 11.49 -6.14 -4.75
CA ARG A 13 11.91 -4.90 -5.42
C ARG A 13 10.83 -3.84 -5.22
N ALA A 14 10.52 -3.56 -3.95
CA ALA A 14 9.45 -2.62 -3.60
C ALA A 14 9.73 -1.20 -4.09
N ASP A 15 10.99 -0.74 -4.01
CA ASP A 15 11.35 0.60 -4.50
C ASP A 15 11.06 0.75 -5.98
N GLU A 16 11.37 -0.28 -6.77
CA GLU A 16 11.11 -0.24 -8.20
C GLU A 16 9.63 -0.27 -8.50
N ALA A 17 8.86 -1.03 -7.71
CA ALA A 17 7.40 -1.05 -7.85
C ALA A 17 6.81 0.33 -7.60
N ILE A 18 7.25 1.00 -6.54
CA ILE A 18 6.79 2.35 -6.21
C ILE A 18 7.15 3.33 -7.33
N ALA A 19 8.37 3.26 -7.82
CA ALA A 19 8.83 4.15 -8.89
C ALA A 19 8.04 3.90 -10.17
N ARG A 20 7.76 2.64 -10.49
CA ARG A 20 7.03 2.27 -11.70
C ARG A 20 5.59 2.78 -11.68
N ILE A 21 4.92 2.62 -10.53
CA ILE A 21 3.55 3.15 -10.36
C ILE A 21 3.58 4.68 -10.40
N GLY A 22 4.59 5.29 -9.77
CA GLY A 22 4.73 6.74 -9.78
C GLY A 22 4.87 7.32 -11.17
N ARG A 23 5.65 6.66 -12.03
CA ARG A 23 5.79 7.07 -13.44
C ARG A 23 4.48 6.94 -14.20
N PHE A 24 3.79 5.81 -14.02
CA PHE A 24 2.50 5.59 -14.67
C PHE A 24 1.53 6.70 -14.30
N ARG A 25 1.49 7.03 -13.02
CA ARG A 25 0.59 8.08 -12.50
C ARG A 25 0.98 9.45 -13.03
N ALA A 26 2.28 9.76 -13.07
CA ALA A 26 2.79 11.03 -13.58
C ALA A 26 2.49 11.22 -15.06
N GLU A 27 2.42 10.13 -15.80
CA GLU A 27 2.10 10.14 -17.24
C GLU A 27 0.58 10.19 -17.50
N GLY A 28 -0.22 10.36 -16.45
CA GLY A 28 -1.66 10.44 -16.57
C GLY A 28 -2.37 9.10 -16.54
N GLY A 29 -1.68 8.03 -16.17
CA GLY A 29 -2.29 6.72 -16.08
C GLY A 29 -3.32 6.67 -14.96
N PRO A 30 -4.48 6.04 -15.19
CA PRO A 30 -5.54 5.98 -14.20
C PRO A 30 -5.18 5.02 -13.06
N MET A 31 -5.30 5.51 -11.84
CA MET A 31 -5.09 4.68 -10.65
C MET A 31 -6.41 4.02 -10.27
N ASP A 32 -6.39 2.69 -10.20
CA ASP A 32 -7.55 1.94 -9.72
C ASP A 32 -7.27 1.36 -8.34
N ASP A 33 -8.27 0.68 -7.76
CA ASP A 33 -8.13 0.09 -6.44
C ASP A 33 -7.01 -0.93 -6.37
N ARG A 34 -6.78 -1.68 -7.44
CA ARG A 34 -5.74 -2.70 -7.48
C ARG A 34 -4.34 -2.10 -7.41
N LEU A 35 -4.13 -1.00 -8.13
CA LEU A 35 -2.83 -0.32 -8.11
C LEU A 35 -2.58 0.32 -6.74
N PHE A 36 -3.60 0.93 -6.13
CA PHE A 36 -3.46 1.46 -4.78
C PHE A 36 -3.17 0.35 -3.77
N TYR A 37 -3.83 -0.79 -3.91
CA TYR A 37 -3.57 -1.94 -3.03
C TYR A 37 -2.11 -2.40 -3.16
N LEU A 38 -1.63 -2.56 -4.39
CA LEU A 38 -0.25 -2.97 -4.63
C LEU A 38 0.76 -1.93 -4.14
N LEU A 39 0.43 -0.65 -4.31
CA LEU A 39 1.28 0.42 -3.80
C LEU A 39 1.35 0.38 -2.27
N GLY A 40 0.21 0.13 -1.62
CA GLY A 40 0.19 -0.08 -0.17
C GLY A 40 1.07 -1.25 0.25
N ASN A 41 1.00 -2.35 -0.50
CA ASN A 41 1.84 -3.52 -0.22
C ASN A 41 3.32 -3.21 -0.37
N ALA A 42 3.68 -2.39 -1.36
CA ALA A 42 5.07 -1.98 -1.57
C ALA A 42 5.60 -1.17 -0.39
N TRP A 43 4.82 -0.20 0.09
CA TRP A 43 5.20 0.59 1.25
C TRP A 43 5.29 -0.26 2.51
N ARG A 44 4.37 -1.23 2.66
CA ARG A 44 4.41 -2.15 3.79
C ARG A 44 5.71 -2.95 3.80
N LYS A 45 6.14 -3.44 2.64
CA LYS A 45 7.39 -4.18 2.52
C LYS A 45 8.59 -3.34 2.91
N LYS A 46 8.51 -2.03 2.72
CA LYS A 46 9.55 -1.10 3.14
C LYS A 46 9.45 -0.74 4.63
N GLY A 47 8.41 -1.18 5.29
CA GLY A 47 8.19 -0.85 6.71
C GLY A 47 7.54 0.51 6.92
N ASP A 48 7.11 1.19 5.87
CA ASP A 48 6.42 2.48 5.98
C ASP A 48 4.92 2.24 6.09
N TRP A 49 4.48 1.97 7.31
CA TRP A 49 3.09 1.61 7.56
C TRP A 49 2.13 2.78 7.34
N GLN A 50 2.58 4.02 7.55
CA GLN A 50 1.74 5.19 7.33
C GLN A 50 1.40 5.33 5.85
N GLN A 51 2.39 5.19 4.98
CA GLN A 51 2.16 5.23 3.53
C GLN A 51 1.32 4.03 3.08
N ALA A 52 1.56 2.86 3.67
CA ALA A 52 0.75 1.69 3.34
C ALA A 52 -0.73 1.95 3.66
N ILE A 53 -1.02 2.49 4.84
CA ILE A 53 -2.39 2.80 5.25
C ILE A 53 -3.02 3.82 4.30
N ASN A 54 -2.29 4.88 3.96
CA ASN A 54 -2.81 5.91 3.05
C ASN A 54 -3.26 5.31 1.72
N ASN A 55 -2.47 4.39 1.17
CA ASN A 55 -2.79 3.78 -0.11
C ASN A 55 -3.89 2.72 0.00
N TYR A 56 -3.93 1.97 1.10
CA TYR A 56 -5.03 1.04 1.34
C TYR A 56 -6.35 1.78 1.50
N LEU A 57 -6.35 2.94 2.15
CA LEU A 57 -7.54 3.78 2.29
C LEU A 57 -8.06 4.22 0.92
N GLU A 58 -7.16 4.63 0.03
CA GLU A 58 -7.55 5.00 -1.34
C GLU A 58 -8.17 3.82 -2.08
N ALA A 59 -7.58 2.63 -1.93
CA ALA A 59 -8.11 1.43 -2.57
C ALA A 59 -9.51 1.09 -2.07
N VAL A 60 -9.73 1.15 -0.76
CA VAL A 60 -11.03 0.87 -0.15
C VAL A 60 -12.06 1.92 -0.55
N HIS A 61 -11.63 3.18 -0.67
CA HIS A 61 -12.50 4.25 -1.11
C HIS A 61 -13.03 3.99 -2.53
N LEU A 62 -12.16 3.48 -3.41
CA LEU A 62 -12.55 3.15 -4.78
C LEU A 62 -13.35 1.85 -4.86
N ASN A 63 -13.03 0.88 -4.01
CA ASN A 63 -13.69 -0.42 -4.01
C ASN A 63 -13.72 -0.98 -2.58
N PRO A 64 -14.87 -0.86 -1.88
CA PRO A 64 -14.96 -1.39 -0.51
C PRO A 64 -14.73 -2.90 -0.40
N ASP A 65 -14.88 -3.64 -1.50
CA ASP A 65 -14.64 -5.08 -1.51
C ASP A 65 -13.20 -5.45 -1.84
N SER A 66 -12.34 -4.45 -1.98
CA SER A 66 -10.91 -4.67 -2.25
C SER A 66 -10.26 -5.44 -1.09
N PRO A 67 -9.30 -6.34 -1.38
CA PRO A 67 -8.50 -6.97 -0.33
C PRO A 67 -7.73 -5.94 0.52
N ALA A 68 -7.64 -4.70 0.05
CA ALA A 68 -7.04 -3.63 0.83
C ALA A 68 -7.78 -3.38 2.15
N ALA A 69 -9.08 -3.69 2.23
CA ALA A 69 -9.84 -3.52 3.47
C ALA A 69 -9.25 -4.38 4.59
N GLN A 70 -8.95 -5.65 4.29
CA GLN A 70 -8.34 -6.54 5.26
C GLN A 70 -6.90 -6.12 5.57
N ALA A 71 -6.14 -5.72 4.53
CA ALA A 71 -4.79 -5.24 4.72
C ALA A 71 -4.75 -3.98 5.59
N LEU A 72 -5.74 -3.12 5.44
CA LEU A 72 -5.87 -1.90 6.23
C LEU A 72 -6.09 -2.22 7.71
N ASP A 73 -6.96 -3.19 8.00
CA ASP A 73 -7.22 -3.61 9.37
C ASP A 73 -5.92 -4.12 10.04
N ILE A 74 -5.17 -4.94 9.31
CA ILE A 74 -3.91 -5.48 9.81
C ILE A 74 -2.91 -4.35 10.05
N ALA A 75 -2.79 -3.42 9.11
CA ALA A 75 -1.86 -2.30 9.22
C ALA A 75 -2.21 -1.41 10.41
N ASN A 76 -3.51 -1.16 10.64
CA ASN A 76 -3.96 -0.37 11.77
C ASN A 76 -3.63 -1.05 13.10
N GLU A 77 -3.77 -2.36 13.18
CA GLU A 77 -3.42 -3.12 14.36
C GLU A 77 -1.91 -3.02 14.66
N ILE A 78 -1.09 -3.09 13.62
CA ILE A 78 0.36 -3.00 13.78
C ILE A 78 0.75 -1.61 14.27
N LEU A 79 0.18 -0.55 13.68
CA LEU A 79 0.45 0.81 14.12
C LEU A 79 -0.02 1.05 15.55
N ALA A 80 -1.19 0.53 15.90
CA ALA A 80 -1.72 0.66 17.25
C ALA A 80 -0.80 -0.02 18.26
N PHE A 81 -0.23 -1.17 17.91
CA PHE A 81 0.72 -1.87 18.75
C PHE A 81 1.98 -1.03 19.00
N TYR A 82 2.55 -0.47 17.94
CA TYR A 82 3.75 0.36 18.07
C TYR A 82 3.48 1.66 18.83
N ASN A 83 2.30 2.26 18.62
CA ASN A 83 1.96 3.53 19.25
C ASN A 83 1.46 3.38 20.67
N LYS A 84 1.15 2.16 21.10
CA LYS A 84 0.61 1.90 22.43
C LYS A 84 1.54 2.39 23.53
N ASP A 85 2.83 2.20 23.35
CA ASP A 85 3.82 2.63 24.35
C ASP A 85 3.90 4.14 24.44
N MET A 86 3.62 4.83 23.34
CA MET A 86 3.64 6.29 23.30
C MET A 86 2.47 6.88 24.12
N TYR A 87 1.33 6.21 24.10
CA TYR A 87 0.15 6.70 24.81
C TYR A 87 0.21 6.43 26.30
N ASN A 88 1.05 5.52 26.73
CA ASN A 88 1.17 5.11 28.14
C ASN A 88 2.26 5.88 28.88
N GLN A 89 2.85 6.84 28.23
CA GLN A 89 3.82 7.72 28.86
C GLN A 89 3.13 8.94 29.46
#